data_2a1dfa7d810754260b81d6fda3b740d0
#
_entry.id   2a1dfa7d810754260b81d6fda3b740d0
#
_cell.length_a   1.000
_cell.length_b   1.000
_cell.length_c   1.000
_cell.angle_alpha   90.00
_cell.angle_beta   90.00
_cell.angle_gamma   90.00
#
_symmetry.space_group_name_H-M   'P 1'
#
loop_
_entity.id
_entity.type
_entity.pdbx_description
1 polymer ?
#
loop_
_entity_poly.entity_id
_entity_poly.type
_entity_poly.pdbx_seq_one_letter_code
_entity_poly.pdbx_strand_id
1 'polypeptide(L)' 'MAGNRQYDHEYKVQAVKLAKEIGQAKAAKELGVPGNTLYGWVHANRL' A
#
# COMPACT_ATOMS: atom_id res chain seq x y z
N MET A 1 15.18 -6.11 12.79
CA MET A 1 14.93 -5.95 12.73
C MET A 1 14.17 -5.55 12.77
N ALA A 2 13.98 -5.48 12.88
CA ALA A 2 13.31 -5.35 12.89
C ALA A 2 12.53 -4.40 13.11
N GLY A 3 12.22 -4.16 13.59
CA GLY A 3 11.46 -3.23 13.94
C GLY A 3 11.04 -2.24 13.15
N ASN A 4 11.34 -2.09 12.29
CA ASN A 4 11.05 -1.10 11.65
C ASN A 4 10.01 -1.20 10.94
N ARG A 5 9.21 -0.81 10.90
CA ARG A 5 8.24 -0.82 10.23
C ARG A 5 8.24 0.02 9.16
N GLN A 6 9.16 0.39 8.53
CA GLN A 6 9.14 1.14 7.46
C GLN A 6 8.79 0.35 6.30
N TYR A 7 7.95 0.65 5.40
CA TYR A 7 7.57 -0.08 4.22
C TYR A 7 8.57 0.19 3.12
N ASP A 8 9.07 -0.83 2.49
CA ASP A 8 9.99 -0.69 1.40
C ASP A 8 9.34 -0.10 0.21
N HIS A 9 10.12 0.47 -0.67
CA HIS A 9 9.61 1.04 -1.90
C HIS A 9 8.90 -0.06 -2.71
N GLU A 10 9.50 -1.22 -2.79
CA GLU A 10 8.92 -2.30 -3.51
C GLU A 10 7.60 -2.73 -2.91
N TYR A 11 7.49 -2.73 -1.62
CA TYR A 11 6.24 -3.10 -0.97
C TYR A 11 5.16 -2.10 -1.34
N LYS A 12 5.50 -0.82 -1.37
CA LYS A 12 4.53 0.19 -1.70
C LYS A 12 4.06 0.03 -3.14
N VAL A 13 4.96 -0.27 -4.03
CA VAL A 13 4.61 -0.44 -5.42
C VAL A 13 3.65 -1.61 -5.59
N GLN A 14 3.93 -2.70 -4.89
CA GLN A 14 3.08 -3.86 -4.97
C GLN A 14 1.71 -3.54 -4.39
N ALA A 15 1.68 -2.81 -3.30
CA ALA A 15 0.43 -2.45 -2.66
C ALA A 15 -0.42 -1.59 -3.58
N VAL A 16 0.20 -0.66 -4.26
CA VAL A 16 -0.51 0.22 -5.17
C VAL A 16 -1.07 -0.59 -6.34
N LYS A 17 -0.28 -1.51 -6.83
CA LYS A 17 -0.72 -2.34 -7.93
C LYS A 17 -1.94 -3.14 -7.52
N LEU A 18 -1.90 -3.73 -6.35
CA LEU A 18 -3.00 -4.53 -5.87
C LEU A 18 -4.23 -3.63 -5.69
N ALA A 19 -4.02 -2.43 -5.19
CA ALA A 19 -5.12 -1.50 -4.99
C ALA A 19 -5.82 -1.19 -6.30
N LYS A 20 -5.06 -1.13 -7.37
CA LYS A 20 -5.64 -0.85 -8.66
C LYS A 20 -6.38 -2.04 -9.21
N GLU A 21 -6.01 -3.22 -8.79
CA GLU A 21 -6.66 -4.41 -9.28
C GLU A 21 -7.91 -4.79 -8.51
N ILE A 22 -7.86 -4.74 -7.21
CA ILE A 22 -9.01 -5.17 -6.42
C ILE A 22 -9.66 -4.05 -5.63
N GLY A 23 -9.12 -2.86 -5.71
CA GLY A 23 -9.70 -1.73 -4.99
C GLY A 23 -8.90 -1.41 -3.75
N GLN A 24 -8.86 -0.14 -3.39
CA GLN A 24 -8.08 0.28 -2.25
C GLN A 24 -8.52 -0.34 -0.95
N ALA A 25 -9.79 -0.33 -0.70
CA ALA A 25 -10.31 -0.86 0.55
C ALA A 25 -9.95 -2.32 0.71
N LYS A 26 -10.15 -3.07 -0.34
CA LYS A 26 -9.88 -4.48 -0.28
C LYS A 26 -8.40 -4.74 -0.18
N ALA A 27 -7.62 -4.01 -0.92
CA ALA A 27 -6.18 -4.18 -0.90
C ALA A 27 -5.63 -3.87 0.49
N ALA A 28 -6.11 -2.81 1.10
CA ALA A 28 -5.65 -2.44 2.42
C ALA A 28 -5.96 -3.54 3.41
N LYS A 29 -7.11 -4.13 3.27
CA LYS A 29 -7.51 -5.18 4.15
C LYS A 29 -6.64 -6.41 3.95
N GLU A 30 -6.38 -6.75 2.71
CA GLU A 30 -5.58 -7.91 2.41
C GLU A 30 -4.16 -7.74 2.89
N LEU A 31 -3.62 -6.56 2.77
CA LEU A 31 -2.26 -6.29 3.15
C LEU A 31 -2.09 -5.94 4.62
N GLY A 32 -3.18 -5.68 5.29
CA GLY A 32 -3.11 -5.28 6.68
C GLY A 32 -2.57 -3.88 6.85
N VAL A 33 -2.80 -3.04 5.85
CA VAL A 33 -2.31 -1.66 5.88
C VAL A 33 -3.49 -0.73 6.13
N PRO A 34 -3.31 0.31 6.91
CA PRO A 34 -4.40 1.25 7.14
C PRO A 34 -4.84 1.86 5.80
N GLY A 35 -6.11 2.00 5.62
CA GLY A 35 -6.65 2.54 4.38
C GLY A 35 -6.07 3.90 4.03
N ASN A 36 -5.89 4.75 5.04
CA ASN A 36 -5.33 6.06 4.81
C ASN A 36 -3.93 5.98 4.25
N THR A 37 -3.15 5.07 4.76
CA THR A 37 -1.78 4.90 4.31
C THR A 37 -1.75 4.45 2.86
N LEU A 38 -2.56 3.46 2.55
CA LEU A 38 -2.60 2.94 1.19
C LEU A 38 -3.10 4.01 0.24
N TYR A 39 -4.09 4.76 0.66
CA TYR A 39 -4.65 5.82 -0.15
C TYR A 39 -3.56 6.83 -0.50
N GLY A 40 -2.74 7.17 0.50
CA GLY A 40 -1.65 8.11 0.27
C GLY A 40 -0.64 7.56 -0.72
N TRP A 41 -0.35 6.29 -0.62
CA TRP A 41 0.59 5.68 -1.53
C TRP A 41 0.07 5.71 -2.97
N VAL A 42 -1.19 5.42 -3.14
CA VAL A 42 -1.79 5.38 -4.46
C VAL A 42 -1.72 6.77 -5.09
N HIS A 43 -1.99 7.80 -4.30
CA HIS A 43 -1.95 9.14 -4.82
C HIS A 43 -0.53 9.65 -5.04
N ALA A 44 0.38 9.28 -4.18
CA ALA A 44 1.73 9.73 -4.31
C ALA A 44 2.44 9.07 -5.46
N ASN A 45 2.00 7.83 -5.77
CA ASN A 45 2.67 7.14 -6.78
C ASN A 45 1.99 7.22 -8.06
N ARG A 46 1.41 8.29 -8.47
CA ARG A 46 0.73 8.30 -9.66
C ARG A 46 1.68 8.60 -10.64
N LEU A 47 2.27 7.97 -11.28
CA LEU A 47 3.20 8.33 -12.29
C LEU A 47 2.57 8.33 -13.63
#